data_0d0f52d848e3a5d3cbc2caea06ee8065
#
_entry.id   0d0f52d848e3a5d3cbc2caea06ee8065
#
_cell.length_a   1.000
_cell.length_b   1.000
_cell.length_c   1.000
_cell.angle_alpha   90.00
_cell.angle_beta   90.00
_cell.angle_gamma   90.00
#
_symmetry.space_group_name_H-M   'P 1'
#
loop_
_entity.id
_entity.type
_entity.pdbx_description
1 polymer ?
#
loop_
_entity_poly.entity_id
_entity_poly.type
_entity_poly.pdbx_seq_one_letter_code
_entity_poly.pdbx_strand_id
1 'polypeptide(L)'
;MTFENTRAFAQELDNQDALSKYRNEFIFPKVNGKQVIYFTGNSLGLQPKSAKKFVDEVMKDWAELAVEGHFYADKPWWDYHERFANPLSKVVGAMPSEVTVMNTLTVNLHLLMVSFYQPTVKRYKILCEAKAFPSDQYMIQSQVHFHAQHLGLNPSDMIVEIERREGEHNIRLEDVLAKIEEVGEELALVLIGGVNYYTGQVFDIKTITAAGHKAGAYVGWDLAHAAGNIHLELHDWDVDFAAWCSYKYMNSGPGNASGCFVHCKHHKDSDLPRFAGWWGHNKERRFKMEPQFDPVEGADGWQISNLPILSLAPYLASVEMFAEVGMTALIKKRDHITSYLEFILHEIDKEVDSTFEIITPSNPEERASQLSVFLHGEGRNLFDYLMKNGVITDWREPNVIRLAPVPLYCSYEDMYDFGQILKEGINAVKR
;
A
#
# COMPACT_ATOMS: atom_id res chain seq x y z
N MET A 1 6.57 -17.23 -23.45
CA MET A 1 5.36 -17.25 -24.29
C MET A 1 5.30 -15.93 -25.03
N THR A 2 5.03 -15.92 -26.33
CA THR A 2 4.88 -14.66 -27.08
C THR A 2 3.43 -14.21 -26.93
N PHE A 3 3.18 -12.97 -26.53
CA PHE A 3 1.83 -12.40 -26.40
C PHE A 3 1.24 -12.09 -27.77
N GLU A 4 -0.07 -12.15 -27.88
CA GLU A 4 -0.84 -11.77 -29.08
C GLU A 4 -1.94 -10.76 -28.71
N ASN A 5 -2.11 -9.73 -29.53
CA ASN A 5 -3.19 -8.75 -29.38
C ASN A 5 -4.48 -9.25 -30.04
N THR A 6 -5.02 -10.37 -29.56
CA THR A 6 -6.27 -10.97 -30.02
C THR A 6 -7.16 -11.37 -28.85
N ARG A 7 -8.49 -11.27 -29.03
CA ARG A 7 -9.46 -11.71 -28.02
C ARG A 7 -9.32 -13.20 -27.69
N ALA A 8 -9.07 -14.02 -28.70
CA ALA A 8 -8.92 -15.47 -28.52
C ALA A 8 -7.73 -15.80 -27.61
N PHE A 9 -6.61 -15.10 -27.77
CA PHE A 9 -5.46 -15.27 -26.90
C PHE A 9 -5.71 -14.83 -25.46
N ALA A 10 -6.39 -13.68 -25.27
CA ALA A 10 -6.78 -13.21 -23.93
C ALA A 10 -7.71 -14.23 -23.22
N GLN A 11 -8.70 -14.80 -23.94
CA GLN A 11 -9.56 -15.86 -23.41
C GLN A 11 -8.81 -17.13 -23.08
N GLU A 12 -7.82 -17.51 -23.88
CA GLU A 12 -6.96 -18.66 -23.56
C GLU A 12 -6.18 -18.43 -22.25
N LEU A 13 -5.62 -17.23 -22.05
CA LEU A 13 -4.95 -16.86 -20.80
C LEU A 13 -5.91 -16.89 -19.60
N ASP A 14 -7.14 -16.38 -19.74
CA ASP A 14 -8.15 -16.43 -18.67
C ASP A 14 -8.57 -17.86 -18.34
N ASN A 15 -8.67 -18.75 -19.32
CA ASN A 15 -8.97 -20.17 -19.12
C ASN A 15 -7.84 -20.92 -18.39
N GLN A 16 -6.60 -20.46 -18.53
CA GLN A 16 -5.44 -21.04 -17.86
C GLN A 16 -5.15 -20.39 -16.48
N ASP A 17 -5.83 -19.30 -16.15
CA ASP A 17 -5.63 -18.54 -14.91
C ASP A 17 -6.26 -19.24 -13.71
N ALA A 18 -5.42 -19.77 -12.81
CA ALA A 18 -5.86 -20.41 -11.57
C ALA A 18 -6.64 -19.48 -10.62
N LEU A 19 -6.46 -18.15 -10.77
CA LEU A 19 -7.12 -17.13 -9.96
C LEU A 19 -8.41 -16.58 -10.61
N SER A 20 -8.77 -16.98 -11.80
CA SER A 20 -9.95 -16.47 -12.53
C SER A 20 -11.25 -16.61 -11.72
N LYS A 21 -11.38 -17.65 -10.90
CA LYS A 21 -12.55 -17.89 -10.04
C LYS A 21 -12.80 -16.76 -9.02
N TYR A 22 -11.74 -16.10 -8.53
CA TYR A 22 -11.86 -15.04 -7.52
C TYR A 22 -12.48 -13.75 -8.06
N ARG A 23 -12.45 -13.51 -9.39
CA ARG A 23 -13.16 -12.39 -9.99
C ARG A 23 -14.65 -12.36 -9.62
N ASN A 24 -15.25 -13.54 -9.50
CA ASN A 24 -16.65 -13.69 -9.14
C ASN A 24 -16.93 -13.40 -7.66
N GLU A 25 -15.90 -13.28 -6.83
CA GLU A 25 -16.05 -12.92 -5.43
C GLU A 25 -16.12 -11.40 -5.19
N PHE A 26 -16.04 -10.59 -6.25
CA PHE A 26 -16.10 -9.13 -6.15
C PHE A 26 -17.36 -8.56 -6.79
N ILE A 27 -17.75 -7.38 -6.29
CA ILE A 27 -18.85 -6.57 -6.84
C ILE A 27 -18.25 -5.49 -7.72
N PHE A 28 -18.61 -5.50 -8.99
CA PHE A 28 -18.15 -4.50 -9.95
C PHE A 28 -19.20 -3.39 -10.16
N PRO A 29 -18.76 -2.13 -10.24
CA PRO A 29 -19.59 -1.05 -10.75
C PRO A 29 -20.04 -1.32 -12.19
N LYS A 30 -21.09 -0.61 -12.61
CA LYS A 30 -21.60 -0.70 -13.97
C LYS A 30 -21.69 0.69 -14.60
N VAL A 31 -21.29 0.80 -15.86
CA VAL A 31 -21.49 1.96 -16.70
C VAL A 31 -22.35 1.54 -17.87
N ASN A 32 -23.43 2.26 -18.15
CA ASN A 32 -24.40 1.92 -19.21
C ASN A 32 -24.92 0.47 -19.13
N GLY A 33 -25.11 -0.06 -17.91
CA GLY A 33 -25.59 -1.43 -17.67
C GLY A 33 -24.54 -2.54 -17.83
N LYS A 34 -23.34 -2.22 -18.30
CA LYS A 34 -22.22 -3.17 -18.45
C LYS A 34 -21.25 -3.06 -17.30
N GLN A 35 -20.65 -4.19 -16.90
CA GLN A 35 -19.57 -4.23 -15.93
C GLN A 35 -18.37 -3.44 -16.46
N VAL A 36 -17.72 -2.67 -15.56
CA VAL A 36 -16.55 -1.86 -15.90
C VAL A 36 -15.28 -2.69 -15.95
N ILE A 37 -14.27 -2.21 -16.68
CA ILE A 37 -12.86 -2.58 -16.50
C ILE A 37 -12.32 -1.70 -15.37
N TYR A 38 -11.82 -2.30 -14.31
CA TYR A 38 -11.47 -1.59 -13.08
C TYR A 38 -9.96 -1.61 -12.80
N PHE A 39 -9.30 -0.48 -12.99
CA PHE A 39 -7.85 -0.32 -12.85
C PHE A 39 -7.42 0.59 -11.68
N THR A 40 -8.30 0.78 -10.70
CA THR A 40 -8.03 1.72 -9.60
C THR A 40 -7.84 1.04 -8.23
N GLY A 41 -7.42 -0.23 -8.22
CA GLY A 41 -7.07 -0.92 -6.97
C GLY A 41 -5.92 -0.28 -6.18
N ASN A 42 -5.10 0.51 -6.84
CA ASN A 42 -4.08 1.37 -6.23
C ASN A 42 -4.67 2.57 -5.47
N SER A 43 -5.95 2.85 -5.62
CA SER A 43 -6.68 3.96 -4.96
C SER A 43 -7.74 3.43 -4.01
N LEU A 44 -8.61 2.54 -4.49
CA LEU A 44 -9.60 1.80 -3.71
C LEU A 44 -9.85 0.44 -4.36
N GLY A 45 -9.70 -0.65 -3.61
CA GLY A 45 -10.01 -2.00 -4.08
C GLY A 45 -11.52 -2.22 -4.23
N LEU A 46 -11.92 -3.20 -5.07
CA LEU A 46 -13.31 -3.61 -5.21
C LEU A 46 -13.84 -4.26 -3.93
N GLN A 47 -15.15 -4.14 -3.72
CA GLN A 47 -15.83 -4.76 -2.59
C GLN A 47 -15.89 -6.29 -2.73
N PRO A 48 -15.29 -7.06 -1.80
CA PRO A 48 -15.56 -8.50 -1.71
C PRO A 48 -17.03 -8.76 -1.37
N LYS A 49 -17.66 -9.73 -2.00
CA LYS A 49 -19.07 -10.12 -1.72
C LYS A 49 -19.25 -10.58 -0.28
N SER A 50 -18.22 -11.23 0.28
CA SER A 50 -18.21 -11.69 1.67
C SER A 50 -18.20 -10.55 2.69
N ALA A 51 -17.70 -9.36 2.34
CA ALA A 51 -17.58 -8.22 3.26
C ALA A 51 -18.90 -7.90 3.98
N LYS A 52 -20.03 -7.93 3.25
CA LYS A 52 -21.36 -7.67 3.85
C LYS A 52 -21.69 -8.68 4.95
N LYS A 53 -21.39 -9.97 4.74
CA LYS A 53 -21.64 -11.02 5.73
C LYS A 53 -20.91 -10.72 7.05
N PHE A 54 -19.62 -10.36 6.98
CA PHE A 54 -18.83 -10.05 8.17
C PHE A 54 -19.36 -8.81 8.93
N VAL A 55 -19.84 -7.81 8.19
CA VAL A 55 -20.48 -6.63 8.81
C VAL A 55 -21.79 -7.01 9.46
N ASP A 56 -22.63 -7.82 8.78
CA ASP A 56 -23.92 -8.26 9.31
C ASP A 56 -23.73 -9.12 10.58
N GLU A 57 -22.71 -9.95 10.67
CA GLU A 57 -22.35 -10.71 11.88
C GLU A 57 -22.07 -9.75 13.06
N VAL A 58 -21.24 -8.74 12.88
CA VAL A 58 -20.97 -7.75 13.94
C VAL A 58 -22.22 -6.97 14.33
N MET A 59 -23.04 -6.58 13.35
CA MET A 59 -24.31 -5.88 13.61
C MET A 59 -25.31 -6.74 14.39
N LYS A 60 -25.37 -8.04 14.10
CA LYS A 60 -26.18 -9.01 14.84
C LYS A 60 -25.68 -9.15 16.27
N ASP A 61 -24.38 -9.39 16.46
CA ASP A 61 -23.79 -9.53 17.79
C ASP A 61 -24.02 -8.27 18.63
N TRP A 62 -23.92 -7.09 18.04
CA TRP A 62 -24.21 -5.83 18.73
C TRP A 62 -25.68 -5.74 19.15
N ALA A 63 -26.62 -6.13 18.30
CA ALA A 63 -28.04 -6.09 18.61
C ALA A 63 -28.44 -7.10 19.69
N GLU A 64 -27.85 -8.29 19.68
CA GLU A 64 -28.21 -9.40 20.57
C GLU A 64 -27.43 -9.40 21.89
N LEU A 65 -26.17 -8.96 21.87
CA LEU A 65 -25.24 -9.07 23.00
C LEU A 65 -24.87 -7.71 23.62
N ALA A 66 -25.02 -6.61 22.88
CA ALA A 66 -24.60 -5.29 23.32
C ALA A 66 -23.13 -5.31 23.85
N VAL A 67 -22.88 -4.87 25.11
CA VAL A 67 -21.53 -4.85 25.69
C VAL A 67 -20.93 -6.25 25.83
N GLU A 68 -21.75 -7.28 26.00
CA GLU A 68 -21.30 -8.68 26.13
C GLU A 68 -20.67 -9.21 24.83
N GLY A 69 -20.90 -8.57 23.67
CA GLY A 69 -20.24 -8.89 22.41
C GLY A 69 -18.72 -8.80 22.48
N HIS A 70 -18.17 -8.05 23.43
CA HIS A 70 -16.72 -8.04 23.67
C HIS A 70 -16.17 -9.40 24.06
N PHE A 71 -16.96 -10.26 24.70
CA PHE A 71 -16.50 -11.52 25.27
C PHE A 71 -17.23 -12.75 24.72
N TYR A 72 -18.51 -12.61 24.30
CA TYR A 72 -19.38 -13.75 23.97
C TYR A 72 -19.87 -13.78 22.52
N ALA A 73 -19.47 -12.82 21.67
CA ALA A 73 -19.70 -12.93 20.24
C ALA A 73 -18.98 -14.15 19.64
N ASP A 74 -19.42 -14.65 18.49
CA ASP A 74 -18.72 -15.72 17.76
C ASP A 74 -17.27 -15.30 17.43
N LYS A 75 -17.06 -14.03 17.14
CA LYS A 75 -15.75 -13.37 17.02
C LYS A 75 -15.65 -12.28 18.07
N PRO A 76 -15.21 -12.58 19.32
CA PRO A 76 -15.18 -11.61 20.40
C PRO A 76 -14.42 -10.34 19.99
N TRP A 77 -14.96 -9.17 20.38
CA TRP A 77 -14.35 -7.89 20.01
C TRP A 77 -13.11 -7.57 20.83
N TRP A 78 -12.96 -8.23 22.00
CA TRP A 78 -11.83 -8.07 22.88
C TRP A 78 -10.48 -8.45 22.23
N ASP A 79 -10.47 -9.49 21.41
CA ASP A 79 -9.31 -10.03 20.70
C ASP A 79 -9.47 -10.01 19.18
N TYR A 80 -10.39 -9.22 18.65
CA TYR A 80 -10.75 -9.22 17.24
C TYR A 80 -9.54 -9.00 16.32
N HIS A 81 -8.59 -8.12 16.74
CA HIS A 81 -7.36 -7.81 15.99
C HIS A 81 -6.41 -9.00 15.87
N GLU A 82 -6.42 -9.93 16.80
CA GLU A 82 -5.51 -11.09 16.77
C GLU A 82 -5.75 -11.99 15.55
N ARG A 83 -6.98 -11.94 14.97
CA ARG A 83 -7.34 -12.66 13.76
C ARG A 83 -6.58 -12.18 12.53
N PHE A 84 -6.03 -10.98 12.60
CA PHE A 84 -5.25 -10.38 11.50
C PHE A 84 -3.78 -10.74 11.56
N ALA A 85 -3.22 -11.02 12.73
CA ALA A 85 -1.79 -11.18 12.94
C ALA A 85 -1.17 -12.24 12.01
N ASN A 86 -1.71 -13.46 12.02
CA ASN A 86 -1.17 -14.57 11.23
C ASN A 86 -1.38 -14.39 9.71
N PRO A 87 -2.57 -14.02 9.17
CA PRO A 87 -2.69 -13.79 7.74
C PRO A 87 -1.92 -12.58 7.24
N LEU A 88 -1.90 -11.46 7.96
CA LEU A 88 -1.15 -10.27 7.55
C LEU A 88 0.36 -10.48 7.62
N SER A 89 0.87 -11.23 8.61
CA SER A 89 2.29 -11.55 8.67
C SER A 89 2.78 -12.24 7.40
N LYS A 90 1.96 -13.11 6.79
CA LYS A 90 2.26 -13.76 5.51
C LYS A 90 2.20 -12.80 4.31
N VAL A 91 1.40 -11.75 4.38
CA VAL A 91 1.32 -10.74 3.32
C VAL A 91 2.56 -9.85 3.30
N VAL A 92 3.12 -9.56 4.49
CA VAL A 92 4.23 -8.62 4.63
C VAL A 92 5.57 -9.28 4.99
N GLY A 93 5.64 -10.63 5.05
CA GLY A 93 6.86 -11.35 5.38
C GLY A 93 7.36 -11.02 6.79
N ALA A 94 6.49 -11.23 7.79
CA ALA A 94 6.76 -10.88 9.19
C ALA A 94 6.40 -12.04 10.13
N MET A 95 6.81 -11.95 11.39
CA MET A 95 6.24 -12.79 12.45
C MET A 95 4.87 -12.24 12.88
N PRO A 96 3.92 -13.10 13.31
CA PRO A 96 2.60 -12.64 13.76
C PRO A 96 2.65 -11.58 14.88
N SER A 97 3.64 -11.65 15.77
CA SER A 97 3.83 -10.67 16.85
C SER A 97 4.30 -9.29 16.38
N GLU A 98 4.80 -9.18 15.14
CA GLU A 98 5.30 -7.94 14.56
C GLU A 98 4.23 -7.13 13.82
N VAL A 99 3.02 -7.68 13.68
CA VAL A 99 1.94 -7.08 12.89
C VAL A 99 0.74 -6.78 13.75
N THR A 100 0.17 -5.60 13.58
CA THR A 100 -1.10 -5.20 14.22
C THR A 100 -1.97 -4.39 13.27
N VAL A 101 -3.26 -4.27 13.59
CA VAL A 101 -4.21 -3.42 12.87
C VAL A 101 -4.71 -2.32 13.81
N MET A 102 -4.58 -1.07 13.37
CA MET A 102 -5.06 0.09 14.14
C MET A 102 -5.19 1.32 13.23
N ASN A 103 -5.97 2.29 13.63
CA ASN A 103 -6.08 3.63 13.03
C ASN A 103 -6.11 3.64 11.48
N THR A 104 -5.63 4.73 10.88
CA THR A 104 -5.38 4.89 9.43
C THR A 104 -3.90 5.16 9.18
N LEU A 105 -3.43 5.05 7.94
CA LEU A 105 -2.02 5.10 7.57
C LEU A 105 -1.26 6.27 8.17
N THR A 106 -1.68 7.51 7.90
CA THR A 106 -0.94 8.71 8.34
C THR A 106 -0.90 8.84 9.86
N VAL A 107 -1.98 8.43 10.56
CA VAL A 107 -1.99 8.36 12.03
C VAL A 107 -0.96 7.35 12.53
N ASN A 108 -0.92 6.17 11.90
CA ASN A 108 0.05 5.13 12.25
C ASN A 108 1.49 5.59 12.03
N LEU A 109 1.79 6.24 10.90
CA LEU A 109 3.12 6.78 10.64
C LEU A 109 3.51 7.83 11.69
N HIS A 110 2.60 8.75 12.05
CA HIS A 110 2.86 9.70 13.14
C HIS A 110 3.19 9.02 14.46
N LEU A 111 2.44 7.98 14.84
CA LEU A 111 2.65 7.26 16.09
C LEU A 111 3.96 6.46 16.07
N LEU A 112 4.30 5.83 14.94
CA LEU A 112 5.55 5.12 14.77
C LEU A 112 6.74 6.08 14.78
N MET A 113 6.61 7.29 14.22
CA MET A 113 7.64 8.30 14.29
C MET A 113 7.90 8.80 15.73
N VAL A 114 6.92 8.72 16.64
CA VAL A 114 7.20 8.98 18.07
C VAL A 114 8.26 8.01 18.60
N SER A 115 8.26 6.77 18.15
CA SER A 115 9.26 5.77 18.54
C SER A 115 10.57 5.90 17.76
N PHE A 116 10.50 6.03 16.45
CA PHE A 116 11.62 5.82 15.53
C PHE A 116 12.27 7.11 15.00
N TYR A 117 11.64 8.26 15.18
CA TYR A 117 12.27 9.55 14.89
C TYR A 117 12.59 10.29 16.19
N GLN A 118 13.79 10.02 16.71
CA GLN A 118 14.31 10.60 17.95
C GLN A 118 15.50 11.53 17.63
N PRO A 119 15.24 12.71 17.01
CA PRO A 119 16.31 13.57 16.55
C PRO A 119 17.09 14.21 17.71
N THR A 120 18.37 14.40 17.48
CA THR A 120 19.32 15.12 18.35
C THR A 120 19.96 16.24 17.55
N VAL A 121 20.73 17.13 18.20
CA VAL A 121 21.47 18.18 17.50
C VAL A 121 22.55 17.67 16.53
N LYS A 122 22.89 16.38 16.59
CA LYS A 122 23.88 15.75 15.69
C LYS A 122 23.23 14.87 14.66
N ARG A 123 22.17 14.14 15.02
CA ARG A 123 21.47 13.16 14.18
C ARG A 123 20.00 13.56 14.11
N TYR A 124 19.57 14.20 13.04
CA TYR A 124 18.27 14.87 12.98
C TYR A 124 17.58 14.80 11.62
N LYS A 125 18.28 14.34 10.57
CA LYS A 125 17.76 14.36 9.20
C LYS A 125 16.86 13.18 8.92
N ILE A 126 15.79 13.44 8.19
CA ILE A 126 14.93 12.43 7.56
C ILE A 126 15.24 12.39 6.07
N LEU A 127 15.55 11.21 5.54
CA LEU A 127 15.68 10.98 4.12
C LEU A 127 14.35 10.42 3.57
N CYS A 128 13.81 11.08 2.54
CA CYS A 128 12.58 10.67 1.86
C CYS A 128 12.69 10.87 0.34
N GLU A 129 11.75 10.30 -0.41
CA GLU A 129 11.67 10.57 -1.85
C GLU A 129 11.11 11.97 -2.12
N ALA A 130 11.68 12.69 -3.07
CA ALA A 130 11.14 13.95 -3.54
C ALA A 130 9.75 13.74 -4.16
N LYS A 131 8.82 14.65 -3.87
CA LYS A 131 7.43 14.54 -4.33
C LYS A 131 6.74 13.25 -3.87
N ALA A 132 7.08 12.76 -2.68
CA ALA A 132 6.31 11.72 -1.99
C ALA A 132 4.81 12.06 -1.98
N PHE A 133 3.96 11.10 -1.69
CA PHE A 133 2.52 11.38 -1.60
C PHE A 133 2.26 12.52 -0.57
N PRO A 134 1.35 13.47 -0.84
CA PRO A 134 1.17 14.65 0.01
C PRO A 134 0.97 14.36 1.51
N SER A 135 0.30 13.26 1.87
CA SER A 135 0.16 12.85 3.28
C SER A 135 1.49 12.64 3.97
N ASP A 136 2.46 12.01 3.29
CA ASP A 136 3.78 11.74 3.84
C ASP A 136 4.60 13.01 3.95
N GLN A 137 4.57 13.86 2.90
CA GLN A 137 5.22 15.16 2.94
C GLN A 137 4.71 16.01 4.12
N TYR A 138 3.37 16.09 4.31
CA TYR A 138 2.78 16.89 5.40
C TYR A 138 3.08 16.26 6.78
N MET A 139 3.09 14.96 6.86
CA MET A 139 3.43 14.23 8.10
C MET A 139 4.89 14.46 8.47
N ILE A 140 5.84 14.28 7.55
CA ILE A 140 7.28 14.53 7.76
C ILE A 140 7.50 15.99 8.16
N GLN A 141 6.94 16.95 7.40
CA GLN A 141 7.07 18.37 7.71
C GLN A 141 6.55 18.72 9.11
N SER A 142 5.42 18.17 9.53
CA SER A 142 4.84 18.44 10.85
C SER A 142 5.68 17.85 11.98
N GLN A 143 6.22 16.65 11.82
CA GLN A 143 7.14 16.04 12.78
C GLN A 143 8.44 16.84 12.90
N VAL A 144 9.01 17.23 11.77
CA VAL A 144 10.24 18.05 11.75
C VAL A 144 10.00 19.40 12.42
N HIS A 145 8.91 20.09 12.14
CA HIS A 145 8.59 21.38 12.79
C HIS A 145 8.43 21.23 14.31
N PHE A 146 7.77 20.15 14.75
CA PHE A 146 7.60 19.87 16.16
C PHE A 146 8.95 19.70 16.88
N HIS A 147 9.85 18.90 16.32
CA HIS A 147 11.16 18.62 16.93
C HIS A 147 12.14 19.80 16.79
N ALA A 148 12.13 20.52 15.67
CA ALA A 148 13.02 21.66 15.42
C ALA A 148 12.92 22.74 16.48
N GLN A 149 11.71 23.04 16.96
CA GLN A 149 11.47 24.02 18.01
C GLN A 149 12.19 23.66 19.31
N HIS A 150 12.27 22.39 19.65
CA HIS A 150 12.91 21.92 20.88
C HIS A 150 14.43 21.82 20.76
N LEU A 151 14.93 21.59 19.54
CA LEU A 151 16.35 21.40 19.27
C LEU A 151 17.07 22.70 18.86
N GLY A 152 16.32 23.75 18.55
CA GLY A 152 16.88 25.00 18.02
C GLY A 152 17.45 24.84 16.59
N LEU A 153 16.94 23.89 15.83
CA LEU A 153 17.33 23.62 14.44
C LEU A 153 16.38 24.31 13.45
N ASN A 154 16.87 24.53 12.23
CA ASN A 154 16.02 24.98 11.14
C ASN A 154 15.28 23.79 10.50
N PRO A 155 13.94 23.77 10.45
CA PRO A 155 13.18 22.66 9.86
C PRO A 155 13.60 22.28 8.44
N SER A 156 13.99 23.27 7.60
CA SER A 156 14.41 22.99 6.22
C SER A 156 15.68 22.15 6.11
N ASP A 157 16.54 22.18 7.14
CA ASP A 157 17.79 21.43 7.14
C ASP A 157 17.60 19.97 7.63
N MET A 158 16.39 19.66 8.12
CA MET A 158 16.06 18.35 8.71
C MET A 158 15.44 17.38 7.70
N ILE A 159 15.06 17.83 6.51
CA ILE A 159 14.48 17.00 5.44
C ILE A 159 15.48 16.92 4.29
N VAL A 160 15.78 15.72 3.86
CA VAL A 160 16.63 15.44 2.70
C VAL A 160 15.80 14.67 1.69
N GLU A 161 15.55 15.28 0.55
CA GLU A 161 14.79 14.66 -0.54
C GLU A 161 15.73 14.03 -1.57
N ILE A 162 15.38 12.82 -2.01
CA ILE A 162 16.06 12.14 -3.12
C ILE A 162 15.30 12.43 -4.38
N GLU A 163 15.93 13.11 -5.32
CA GLU A 163 15.34 13.45 -6.60
C GLU A 163 15.73 12.46 -7.69
N ARG A 164 14.83 12.29 -8.67
CA ARG A 164 15.17 11.63 -9.94
C ARG A 164 16.14 12.49 -10.74
N ARG A 165 16.98 11.87 -11.55
CA ARG A 165 17.88 12.59 -12.46
C ARG A 165 17.08 13.35 -13.53
N GLU A 166 17.68 14.39 -14.08
CA GLU A 166 17.08 15.17 -15.18
C GLU A 166 16.76 14.27 -16.37
N GLY A 167 15.52 14.36 -16.88
CA GLY A 167 15.05 13.53 -18.00
C GLY A 167 14.60 12.12 -17.61
N GLU A 168 14.67 11.74 -16.32
CA GLU A 168 14.22 10.43 -15.83
C GLU A 168 12.92 10.55 -15.04
N HIS A 169 12.12 9.49 -15.05
CA HIS A 169 10.88 9.42 -14.29
C HIS A 169 11.05 8.74 -12.94
N ASN A 170 12.07 7.91 -12.78
CA ASN A 170 12.29 7.04 -11.64
C ASN A 170 13.56 7.42 -10.87
N ILE A 171 13.60 7.10 -9.58
CA ILE A 171 14.75 7.32 -8.71
C ILE A 171 15.64 6.07 -8.81
N ARG A 172 16.92 6.25 -9.06
CA ARG A 172 17.86 5.14 -9.14
C ARG A 172 18.30 4.68 -7.75
N LEU A 173 18.47 3.38 -7.56
CA LEU A 173 18.95 2.80 -6.30
C LEU A 173 20.31 3.39 -5.90
N GLU A 174 21.23 3.52 -6.85
CA GLU A 174 22.55 4.10 -6.56
C GLU A 174 22.50 5.54 -6.02
N ASP A 175 21.51 6.34 -6.45
CA ASP A 175 21.35 7.72 -5.95
C ASP A 175 20.80 7.73 -4.52
N VAL A 176 19.92 6.77 -4.19
CA VAL A 176 19.43 6.57 -2.81
C VAL A 176 20.59 6.21 -1.89
N LEU A 177 21.40 5.22 -2.30
CA LEU A 177 22.53 4.76 -1.49
C LEU A 177 23.61 5.83 -1.32
N ALA A 178 23.93 6.56 -2.39
CA ALA A 178 24.88 7.67 -2.34
C ALA A 178 24.38 8.79 -1.41
N LYS A 179 23.08 9.09 -1.42
CA LYS A 179 22.50 10.12 -0.54
C LYS A 179 22.52 9.69 0.92
N ILE A 180 22.26 8.42 1.23
CA ILE A 180 22.39 7.86 2.59
C ILE A 180 23.84 8.01 3.09
N GLU A 181 24.82 7.69 2.24
CA GLU A 181 26.24 7.82 2.57
C GLU A 181 26.66 9.30 2.75
N GLU A 182 26.18 10.20 1.88
CA GLU A 182 26.43 11.65 1.97
C GLU A 182 25.92 12.25 3.27
N VAL A 183 24.69 11.90 3.69
CA VAL A 183 24.08 12.40 4.92
C VAL A 183 24.76 11.82 6.16
N GLY A 184 25.17 10.55 6.10
CA GLY A 184 26.00 9.87 7.09
C GLY A 184 25.45 9.97 8.52
N GLU A 185 26.28 10.45 9.44
CA GLU A 185 25.95 10.50 10.88
C GLU A 185 24.80 11.44 11.25
N GLU A 186 24.43 12.37 10.39
CA GLU A 186 23.28 13.27 10.61
C GLU A 186 21.92 12.58 10.32
N LEU A 187 21.93 11.42 9.65
CA LEU A 187 20.71 10.68 9.27
C LEU A 187 20.07 10.02 10.50
N ALA A 188 18.88 10.47 10.87
CA ALA A 188 18.09 9.89 11.97
C ALA A 188 17.10 8.85 11.47
N LEU A 189 16.49 9.07 10.31
CA LEU A 189 15.43 8.22 9.76
C LEU A 189 15.49 8.18 8.23
N VAL A 190 15.33 6.99 7.65
CA VAL A 190 14.94 6.81 6.26
C VAL A 190 13.45 6.47 6.25
N LEU A 191 12.63 7.23 5.53
CA LEU A 191 11.19 6.98 5.37
C LEU A 191 10.78 7.21 3.92
N ILE A 192 10.56 6.13 3.18
CA ILE A 192 10.28 6.13 1.74
C ILE A 192 9.04 5.25 1.49
N GLY A 193 8.32 5.50 0.41
CA GLY A 193 7.27 4.61 -0.07
C GLY A 193 7.86 3.31 -0.64
N GLY A 194 7.31 2.15 -0.28
CA GLY A 194 7.76 0.86 -0.86
C GLY A 194 7.50 0.77 -2.36
N VAL A 195 6.44 1.44 -2.82
CA VAL A 195 6.10 1.61 -4.24
C VAL A 195 5.70 3.07 -4.48
N ASN A 196 6.38 3.74 -5.41
CA ASN A 196 6.07 5.11 -5.76
C ASN A 196 4.65 5.24 -6.34
N TYR A 197 3.83 6.08 -5.75
CA TYR A 197 2.42 6.21 -6.11
C TYR A 197 2.21 6.76 -7.53
N TYR A 198 3.14 7.56 -8.04
CA TYR A 198 3.04 8.24 -9.33
C TYR A 198 3.52 7.36 -10.48
N THR A 199 4.73 6.81 -10.37
CA THR A 199 5.36 6.00 -11.43
C THR A 199 5.06 4.52 -11.34
N GLY A 200 4.73 4.00 -10.16
CA GLY A 200 4.62 2.55 -9.91
C GLY A 200 5.96 1.85 -9.68
N GLN A 201 7.06 2.62 -9.56
CA GLN A 201 8.38 2.07 -9.24
C GLN A 201 8.39 1.39 -7.88
N VAL A 202 8.94 0.19 -7.82
CA VAL A 202 9.25 -0.54 -6.58
C VAL A 202 10.67 -0.19 -6.14
N PHE A 203 10.84 0.18 -4.87
CA PHE A 203 12.17 0.40 -4.28
C PHE A 203 12.75 -0.89 -3.71
N ASP A 204 14.08 -1.03 -3.75
CA ASP A 204 14.79 -2.15 -3.10
C ASP A 204 14.83 -1.93 -1.58
N ILE A 205 13.74 -2.37 -0.92
CA ILE A 205 13.53 -2.23 0.53
C ILE A 205 14.71 -2.82 1.31
N LYS A 206 15.14 -4.02 0.95
CA LYS A 206 16.22 -4.73 1.63
C LYS A 206 17.53 -3.95 1.61
N THR A 207 17.96 -3.53 0.42
CA THR A 207 19.26 -2.86 0.23
C THR A 207 19.26 -1.47 0.89
N ILE A 208 18.16 -0.72 0.74
CA ILE A 208 18.01 0.61 1.35
C ILE A 208 17.96 0.51 2.87
N THR A 209 17.25 -0.48 3.43
CA THR A 209 17.20 -0.71 4.88
C THR A 209 18.58 -0.99 5.44
N ALA A 210 19.34 -1.89 4.81
CA ALA A 210 20.70 -2.21 5.23
C ALA A 210 21.64 -0.98 5.17
N ALA A 211 21.49 -0.13 4.14
CA ALA A 211 22.28 1.11 4.02
C ALA A 211 21.93 2.13 5.10
N GLY A 212 20.64 2.32 5.41
CA GLY A 212 20.18 3.19 6.50
C GLY A 212 20.73 2.75 7.85
N HIS A 213 20.66 1.45 8.15
CA HIS A 213 21.23 0.90 9.40
C HIS A 213 22.75 1.07 9.47
N LYS A 214 23.47 0.88 8.36
CA LYS A 214 24.91 1.12 8.29
C LYS A 214 25.27 2.59 8.63
N ALA A 215 24.42 3.55 8.26
CA ALA A 215 24.56 4.95 8.66
C ALA A 215 24.11 5.22 10.10
N GLY A 216 23.52 4.23 10.77
CA GLY A 216 23.01 4.30 12.15
C GLY A 216 21.63 4.94 12.27
N ALA A 217 20.87 5.01 11.19
CA ALA A 217 19.51 5.51 11.17
C ALA A 217 18.50 4.39 11.42
N TYR A 218 17.31 4.72 11.91
CA TYR A 218 16.15 3.87 11.78
C TYR A 218 15.63 3.89 10.34
N VAL A 219 14.96 2.80 9.92
CA VAL A 219 14.39 2.70 8.57
C VAL A 219 12.94 2.26 8.65
N GLY A 220 12.05 3.14 8.19
CA GLY A 220 10.61 2.91 8.08
C GLY A 220 10.11 2.97 6.64
N TRP A 221 8.97 2.32 6.40
CA TRP A 221 8.39 2.25 5.06
C TRP A 221 6.90 2.59 5.05
N ASP A 222 6.49 3.48 4.13
CA ASP A 222 5.08 3.56 3.72
C ASP A 222 4.80 2.48 2.68
N LEU A 223 4.01 1.49 3.06
CA LEU A 223 3.64 0.37 2.20
C LEU A 223 2.24 0.51 1.60
N ALA A 224 1.70 1.74 1.50
CA ALA A 224 0.36 2.01 0.98
C ALA A 224 0.09 1.40 -0.39
N HIS A 225 1.09 1.34 -1.26
CA HIS A 225 1.03 0.73 -2.58
C HIS A 225 1.75 -0.61 -2.68
N ALA A 226 2.38 -1.05 -1.60
CA ALA A 226 3.20 -2.27 -1.55
C ALA A 226 2.47 -3.47 -0.93
N ALA A 227 1.80 -3.27 0.21
CA ALA A 227 1.10 -4.35 0.92
C ALA A 227 -0.01 -4.96 0.05
N GLY A 228 0.03 -6.29 -0.11
CA GLY A 228 -0.89 -7.03 -0.99
C GLY A 228 -0.60 -6.90 -2.48
N ASN A 229 0.50 -6.26 -2.88
CA ASN A 229 0.87 -5.97 -4.27
C ASN A 229 2.26 -6.47 -4.65
N ILE A 230 3.24 -6.40 -3.75
CA ILE A 230 4.60 -6.90 -3.99
C ILE A 230 5.01 -7.97 -2.99
N HIS A 231 6.09 -8.68 -3.30
CA HIS A 231 6.75 -9.54 -2.33
C HIS A 231 7.42 -8.71 -1.25
N LEU A 232 7.17 -9.06 0.01
CA LEU A 232 7.72 -8.41 1.19
C LEU A 232 8.26 -9.47 2.16
N GLU A 233 9.40 -9.19 2.78
CA GLU A 233 10.03 -9.98 3.84
C GLU A 233 10.54 -9.01 4.93
N LEU A 234 9.61 -8.26 5.55
CA LEU A 234 9.96 -7.16 6.45
C LEU A 234 10.81 -7.61 7.64
N HIS A 235 10.55 -8.83 8.17
CA HIS A 235 11.35 -9.41 9.24
C HIS A 235 12.78 -9.68 8.77
N ASP A 236 12.94 -10.47 7.69
CA ASP A 236 14.26 -10.89 7.19
C ASP A 236 15.06 -9.74 6.58
N TRP A 237 14.39 -8.66 6.16
CA TRP A 237 15.02 -7.42 5.69
C TRP A 237 15.38 -6.46 6.83
N ASP A 238 15.11 -6.85 8.08
CA ASP A 238 15.42 -6.09 9.30
C ASP A 238 14.79 -4.68 9.35
N VAL A 239 13.64 -4.48 8.69
CA VAL A 239 12.90 -3.21 8.68
C VAL A 239 12.51 -2.84 10.12
N ASP A 240 12.70 -1.59 10.55
CA ASP A 240 12.34 -1.20 11.92
C ASP A 240 10.84 -1.09 12.11
N PHE A 241 10.16 -0.40 11.19
CA PHE A 241 8.70 -0.26 11.18
C PHE A 241 8.16 -0.04 9.78
N ALA A 242 6.87 -0.34 9.61
CA ALA A 242 6.13 -0.01 8.40
C ALA A 242 4.64 0.20 8.70
N ALA A 243 3.95 0.90 7.80
CA ALA A 243 2.50 1.01 7.83
C ALA A 243 1.92 0.97 6.41
N TRP A 244 0.67 0.53 6.27
CA TRP A 244 0.01 0.44 4.97
C TRP A 244 -1.47 0.73 5.01
N CYS A 245 -2.01 1.17 3.86
CA CYS A 245 -3.44 1.24 3.63
C CYS A 245 -4.00 -0.17 3.36
N SER A 246 -5.08 -0.54 4.03
CA SER A 246 -5.77 -1.80 3.79
C SER A 246 -6.78 -1.71 2.63
N TYR A 247 -7.30 -0.52 2.35
CA TYR A 247 -8.40 -0.30 1.41
C TYR A 247 -7.99 -0.25 -0.07
N LYS A 248 -6.69 -0.23 -0.37
CA LYS A 248 -6.17 -0.26 -1.75
C LYS A 248 -6.13 -1.71 -2.26
N TYR A 249 -4.97 -2.25 -2.50
CA TYR A 249 -4.79 -3.61 -3.02
C TYR A 249 -5.39 -4.71 -2.13
N MET A 250 -5.54 -4.44 -0.83
CA MET A 250 -6.11 -5.40 0.12
C MET A 250 -7.64 -5.30 0.27
N ASN A 251 -8.34 -4.48 -0.48
CA ASN A 251 -9.79 -4.47 -0.67
C ASN A 251 -10.63 -4.39 0.62
N SER A 252 -10.14 -3.75 1.68
CA SER A 252 -10.80 -3.75 3.00
C SER A 252 -12.03 -2.84 3.11
N GLY A 253 -12.25 -1.97 2.12
CA GLY A 253 -13.33 -0.97 2.13
C GLY A 253 -12.83 0.47 2.38
N PRO A 254 -13.61 1.48 1.99
CA PRO A 254 -13.17 2.88 1.93
C PRO A 254 -12.79 3.43 3.31
N GLY A 255 -11.60 4.03 3.41
CA GLY A 255 -11.09 4.68 4.62
C GLY A 255 -10.90 3.76 5.82
N ASN A 256 -10.71 2.47 5.59
CA ASN A 256 -10.66 1.45 6.63
C ASN A 256 -9.40 1.54 7.50
N ALA A 257 -9.46 0.84 8.65
CA ALA A 257 -8.31 0.66 9.53
C ALA A 257 -7.12 0.06 8.76
N SER A 258 -5.94 0.52 9.12
CA SER A 258 -4.67 0.17 8.47
C SER A 258 -3.92 -0.90 9.25
N GLY A 259 -2.88 -1.46 8.64
CA GLY A 259 -1.93 -2.33 9.31
C GLY A 259 -0.63 -1.60 9.64
N CYS A 260 0.05 -2.11 10.65
CA CYS A 260 1.38 -1.70 11.07
C CYS A 260 2.28 -2.90 11.28
N PHE A 261 3.56 -2.69 11.06
CA PHE A 261 4.65 -3.60 11.41
C PHE A 261 5.62 -2.89 12.35
N VAL A 262 6.05 -3.58 13.39
CA VAL A 262 7.17 -3.19 14.25
C VAL A 262 8.03 -4.42 14.48
N HIS A 263 9.30 -4.34 14.13
CA HIS A 263 10.22 -5.46 14.24
C HIS A 263 10.38 -5.94 15.69
N CYS A 264 10.44 -7.24 15.90
CA CYS A 264 10.52 -7.86 17.24
C CYS A 264 11.75 -7.42 18.05
N LYS A 265 12.83 -6.95 17.41
CA LYS A 265 14.01 -6.38 18.09
C LYS A 265 13.66 -5.18 18.97
N HIS A 266 12.53 -4.51 18.71
CA HIS A 266 12.06 -3.33 19.44
C HIS A 266 10.99 -3.62 20.49
N HIS A 267 10.44 -4.84 20.56
CA HIS A 267 9.29 -5.14 21.41
C HIS A 267 9.57 -4.99 22.90
N LYS A 268 10.81 -5.30 23.31
CA LYS A 268 11.26 -5.27 24.72
C LYS A 268 12.07 -4.03 25.07
N ASP A 269 12.23 -3.10 24.14
CA ASP A 269 12.95 -1.86 24.38
C ASP A 269 12.06 -0.91 25.19
N SER A 270 12.35 -0.81 26.50
CA SER A 270 11.63 0.09 27.41
C SER A 270 11.99 1.55 27.22
N ASP A 271 13.13 1.84 26.58
CA ASP A 271 13.63 3.21 26.37
C ASP A 271 13.06 3.80 25.07
N LEU A 272 12.50 2.95 24.19
CA LEU A 272 11.86 3.40 22.96
C LEU A 272 10.51 4.07 23.28
N PRO A 273 10.38 5.39 23.09
CA PRO A 273 9.17 6.11 23.47
C PRO A 273 7.99 5.70 22.59
N ARG A 274 6.80 5.69 23.17
CA ARG A 274 5.54 5.49 22.44
C ARG A 274 4.41 6.26 23.12
N PHE A 275 3.43 6.69 22.37
CA PHE A 275 2.20 7.18 22.96
C PHE A 275 1.39 5.99 23.47
N ALA A 276 1.11 6.01 24.75
CA ALA A 276 0.41 4.92 25.42
C ALA A 276 -1.12 5.07 25.32
N GLY A 277 -1.78 3.94 25.24
CA GLY A 277 -3.23 3.87 25.28
C GLY A 277 -3.72 2.59 25.95
N TRP A 278 -4.97 2.59 26.40
CA TRP A 278 -5.51 1.48 27.16
C TRP A 278 -5.47 0.15 26.41
N TRP A 279 -5.64 0.18 25.07
CA TRP A 279 -5.66 -1.04 24.27
C TRP A 279 -4.27 -1.69 24.12
N GLY A 280 -3.21 -0.90 24.09
CA GLY A 280 -1.82 -1.40 24.11
C GLY A 280 -1.33 -1.88 25.48
N HIS A 281 -2.14 -1.71 26.56
CA HIS A 281 -1.77 -2.18 27.90
C HIS A 281 -1.93 -3.69 28.05
N ASN A 282 -1.13 -4.31 28.89
CA ASN A 282 -1.14 -5.74 29.20
C ASN A 282 -2.56 -6.26 29.47
N LYS A 283 -2.98 -7.29 28.74
CA LYS A 283 -4.37 -7.79 28.73
C LYS A 283 -4.83 -8.31 30.07
N GLU A 284 -3.97 -8.97 30.85
CA GLU A 284 -4.30 -9.53 32.16
C GLU A 284 -4.44 -8.43 33.24
N ARG A 285 -3.81 -7.29 33.01
CA ARG A 285 -3.78 -6.15 33.93
C ARG A 285 -4.73 -5.03 33.52
N ARG A 286 -5.20 -5.02 32.31
CA ARG A 286 -5.99 -3.93 31.69
C ARG A 286 -7.19 -3.51 32.53
N PHE A 287 -7.92 -4.45 33.15
CA PHE A 287 -9.04 -4.17 34.02
C PHE A 287 -8.71 -3.89 35.48
N LYS A 288 -7.43 -3.99 35.88
CA LYS A 288 -6.99 -3.60 37.22
C LYS A 288 -6.90 -2.08 37.37
N MET A 289 -7.02 -1.34 36.26
CA MET A 289 -6.98 0.13 36.23
C MET A 289 -5.73 0.71 36.88
N GLU A 290 -4.60 0.05 36.71
CA GLU A 290 -3.32 0.49 37.26
C GLU A 290 -2.86 1.78 36.59
N PRO A 291 -2.24 2.72 37.32
CA PRO A 291 -1.85 4.02 36.77
C PRO A 291 -0.61 3.95 35.86
N GLN A 292 0.13 2.85 35.91
CA GLN A 292 1.34 2.66 35.09
C GLN A 292 1.02 1.86 33.85
N PHE A 293 1.51 2.34 32.71
CA PHE A 293 1.41 1.63 31.46
C PHE A 293 2.42 0.48 31.42
N ASP A 294 1.92 -0.72 31.17
CA ASP A 294 2.67 -1.95 30.95
C ASP A 294 2.30 -2.47 29.56
N PRO A 295 3.11 -2.23 28.49
CA PRO A 295 2.71 -2.57 27.14
C PRO A 295 2.59 -4.08 26.92
N VAL A 296 1.62 -4.47 26.10
CA VAL A 296 1.60 -5.82 25.50
C VAL A 296 2.89 -6.03 24.72
N GLU A 297 3.49 -7.22 24.85
CA GLU A 297 4.64 -7.59 24.02
C GLU A 297 4.20 -7.75 22.56
N GLY A 298 4.95 -7.19 21.63
CA GLY A 298 4.62 -7.20 20.20
C GLY A 298 4.14 -5.85 19.67
N ALA A 299 3.80 -5.82 18.40
CA ALA A 299 3.29 -4.63 17.72
C ALA A 299 1.96 -4.11 18.34
N ASP A 300 1.20 -4.98 19.00
CA ASP A 300 -0.02 -4.62 19.74
C ASP A 300 0.26 -3.62 20.88
N GLY A 301 1.49 -3.55 21.39
CA GLY A 301 1.91 -2.56 22.39
C GLY A 301 1.89 -1.11 21.88
N TRP A 302 1.73 -0.89 20.56
CA TRP A 302 1.54 0.42 19.94
C TRP A 302 0.07 0.80 19.75
N GLN A 303 -0.87 -0.10 20.02
CA GLN A 303 -2.30 0.20 19.97
C GLN A 303 -2.67 1.22 21.07
N ILE A 304 -3.59 2.14 20.76
CA ILE A 304 -4.00 3.20 21.68
C ILE A 304 -5.40 2.96 22.20
N SER A 305 -6.38 2.93 21.33
CA SER A 305 -7.81 2.86 21.66
C SER A 305 -8.42 1.55 21.23
N ASN A 306 -9.64 1.32 21.70
CA ASN A 306 -10.49 0.24 21.22
C ASN A 306 -10.53 0.23 19.68
N LEU A 307 -10.56 -0.95 19.14
CA LEU A 307 -10.54 -1.15 17.69
C LEU A 307 -11.90 -0.80 17.05
N PRO A 308 -11.90 -0.26 15.85
CA PRO A 308 -13.14 0.03 15.12
C PRO A 308 -13.69 -1.27 14.50
N ILE A 309 -14.38 -2.10 15.28
CA ILE A 309 -14.82 -3.46 14.90
C ILE A 309 -15.60 -3.50 13.59
N LEU A 310 -16.58 -2.57 13.40
CA LEU A 310 -17.34 -2.47 12.15
C LEU A 310 -16.45 -2.19 10.92
N SER A 311 -15.37 -1.45 11.11
CA SER A 311 -14.39 -1.19 10.07
C SER A 311 -13.51 -2.42 9.80
N LEU A 312 -13.13 -3.14 10.86
CA LEU A 312 -12.30 -4.34 10.75
C LEU A 312 -13.03 -5.52 10.12
N ALA A 313 -14.36 -5.61 10.25
CA ALA A 313 -15.13 -6.73 9.72
C ALA A 313 -14.94 -6.95 8.20
N PRO A 314 -15.13 -5.96 7.29
CA PRO A 314 -14.86 -6.15 5.88
C PRO A 314 -13.36 -6.35 5.58
N TYR A 315 -12.46 -5.82 6.41
CA TYR A 315 -11.04 -6.06 6.28
C TYR A 315 -10.70 -7.53 6.57
N LEU A 316 -11.29 -8.13 7.60
CA LEU A 316 -11.10 -9.54 7.92
C LEU A 316 -11.54 -10.42 6.75
N ALA A 317 -12.69 -10.13 6.13
CA ALA A 317 -13.18 -10.86 4.96
C ALA A 317 -12.15 -10.85 3.80
N SER A 318 -11.49 -9.71 3.58
CA SER A 318 -10.46 -9.61 2.56
C SER A 318 -9.17 -10.34 2.94
N VAL A 319 -8.73 -10.19 4.17
CA VAL A 319 -7.50 -10.84 4.66
C VAL A 319 -7.60 -12.37 4.63
N GLU A 320 -8.77 -12.94 4.92
CA GLU A 320 -9.03 -14.38 4.76
C GLU A 320 -8.86 -14.83 3.31
N MET A 321 -9.31 -14.02 2.33
CA MET A 321 -9.09 -14.30 0.90
C MET A 321 -7.59 -14.26 0.54
N PHE A 322 -6.84 -13.28 1.03
CA PHE A 322 -5.38 -13.24 0.85
C PHE A 322 -4.67 -14.45 1.45
N ALA A 323 -5.12 -14.91 2.63
CA ALA A 323 -4.58 -16.11 3.28
C ALA A 323 -4.87 -17.39 2.49
N GLU A 324 -6.05 -17.48 1.85
CA GLU A 324 -6.44 -18.62 0.99
C GLU A 324 -5.60 -18.64 -0.30
N VAL A 325 -5.45 -17.50 -0.98
CA VAL A 325 -4.76 -17.40 -2.27
C VAL A 325 -3.25 -17.48 -2.13
N GLY A 326 -2.70 -16.78 -1.13
CA GLY A 326 -1.27 -16.63 -0.90
C GLY A 326 -0.58 -15.64 -1.85
N MET A 327 0.40 -14.90 -1.32
CA MET A 327 1.11 -13.86 -2.07
C MET A 327 1.87 -14.39 -3.29
N THR A 328 2.41 -15.60 -3.25
CA THR A 328 3.13 -16.21 -4.39
C THR A 328 2.24 -16.32 -5.64
N ALA A 329 1.00 -16.77 -5.48
CA ALA A 329 0.07 -16.90 -6.59
C ALA A 329 -0.38 -15.53 -7.12
N LEU A 330 -0.62 -14.58 -6.21
CA LEU A 330 -0.98 -13.21 -6.56
C LEU A 330 0.13 -12.53 -7.36
N ILE A 331 1.37 -12.61 -6.90
CA ILE A 331 2.53 -11.99 -7.56
C ILE A 331 2.76 -12.62 -8.94
N LYS A 332 2.67 -13.94 -9.06
CA LYS A 332 2.82 -14.64 -10.34
C LYS A 332 1.80 -14.12 -11.38
N LYS A 333 0.52 -14.01 -11.00
CA LYS A 333 -0.50 -13.46 -11.91
C LYS A 333 -0.27 -11.98 -12.16
N ARG A 334 0.07 -11.19 -11.12
CA ARG A 334 0.39 -9.77 -11.25
C ARG A 334 1.43 -9.53 -12.34
N ASP A 335 2.56 -10.21 -12.26
CA ASP A 335 3.66 -10.03 -13.21
C ASP A 335 3.23 -10.36 -14.64
N HIS A 336 2.47 -11.44 -14.79
CA HIS A 336 2.02 -11.88 -16.11
C HIS A 336 0.96 -10.95 -16.70
N ILE A 337 -0.06 -10.54 -15.91
CA ILE A 337 -1.13 -9.65 -16.42
C ILE A 337 -0.63 -8.23 -16.66
N THR A 338 0.31 -7.73 -15.84
CA THR A 338 0.92 -6.40 -16.05
C THR A 338 1.82 -6.41 -17.29
N SER A 339 2.56 -7.50 -17.52
CA SER A 339 3.35 -7.65 -18.75
C SER A 339 2.47 -7.77 -20.00
N TYR A 340 1.30 -8.41 -19.89
CA TYR A 340 0.34 -8.45 -20.99
C TYR A 340 -0.27 -7.06 -21.26
N LEU A 341 -0.61 -6.30 -20.22
CA LEU A 341 -1.08 -4.92 -20.38
C LEU A 341 -0.02 -4.03 -21.03
N GLU A 342 1.24 -4.13 -20.62
CA GLU A 342 2.35 -3.41 -21.25
C GLU A 342 2.49 -3.76 -22.74
N PHE A 343 2.41 -5.06 -23.08
CA PHE A 343 2.40 -5.51 -24.46
C PHE A 343 1.24 -4.89 -25.27
N ILE A 344 0.00 -4.88 -24.73
CA ILE A 344 -1.16 -4.26 -25.36
C ILE A 344 -0.92 -2.75 -25.58
N LEU A 345 -0.37 -2.04 -24.60
CA LEU A 345 -0.04 -0.62 -24.73
C LEU A 345 0.97 -0.38 -25.87
N HIS A 346 2.03 -1.18 -25.96
CA HIS A 346 3.01 -1.06 -27.03
C HIS A 346 2.42 -1.39 -28.43
N GLU A 347 1.53 -2.36 -28.53
CA GLU A 347 0.84 -2.66 -29.79
C GLU A 347 -0.05 -1.48 -30.23
N ILE A 348 -0.79 -0.88 -29.28
CA ILE A 348 -1.62 0.29 -29.58
C ILE A 348 -0.74 1.49 -29.99
N ASP A 349 0.36 1.74 -29.29
CA ASP A 349 1.26 2.85 -29.60
C ASP A 349 1.81 2.80 -31.02
N LYS A 350 2.15 1.60 -31.52
CA LYS A 350 2.55 1.39 -32.93
C LYS A 350 1.49 1.78 -33.95
N GLU A 351 0.21 1.67 -33.56
CA GLU A 351 -0.93 1.93 -34.46
C GLU A 351 -1.42 3.38 -34.45
N VAL A 352 -1.09 4.16 -33.39
CA VAL A 352 -1.69 5.49 -33.16
C VAL A 352 -0.68 6.66 -33.18
N ASP A 353 0.56 6.46 -33.67
CA ASP A 353 1.63 7.46 -33.72
C ASP A 353 1.97 8.09 -32.36
N SER A 354 2.57 7.30 -31.46
CA SER A 354 3.22 7.72 -30.19
C SER A 354 2.56 8.87 -29.47
N THR A 355 1.41 8.63 -28.87
CA THR A 355 0.64 9.64 -28.13
C THR A 355 0.89 9.59 -26.61
N PHE A 356 1.63 8.59 -26.15
CA PHE A 356 1.91 8.39 -24.75
C PHE A 356 3.26 7.71 -24.50
N GLU A 357 3.69 7.74 -23.24
CA GLU A 357 4.90 7.09 -22.73
C GLU A 357 4.57 6.31 -21.46
N ILE A 358 5.10 5.10 -21.30
CA ILE A 358 5.00 4.34 -20.05
C ILE A 358 6.16 4.77 -19.15
N ILE A 359 5.85 5.50 -18.06
CA ILE A 359 6.86 6.03 -17.13
C ILE A 359 7.19 5.07 -15.97
N THR A 360 6.46 3.97 -15.85
CA THR A 360 6.77 2.86 -14.94
C THR A 360 8.01 2.13 -15.45
N PRO A 361 8.91 1.66 -14.56
CA PRO A 361 10.05 0.86 -14.98
C PRO A 361 9.65 -0.33 -15.85
N SER A 362 10.39 -0.57 -16.94
CA SER A 362 10.18 -1.72 -17.82
C SER A 362 10.67 -3.04 -17.20
N ASN A 363 11.62 -2.96 -16.24
CA ASN A 363 12.08 -4.13 -15.50
C ASN A 363 10.95 -4.64 -14.57
N PRO A 364 10.44 -5.89 -14.73
CA PRO A 364 9.40 -6.44 -13.89
C PRO A 364 9.75 -6.52 -12.40
N GLU A 365 11.03 -6.56 -12.03
CA GLU A 365 11.47 -6.57 -10.63
C GLU A 365 11.38 -5.18 -9.96
N GLU A 366 11.32 -4.11 -10.78
CA GLU A 366 11.24 -2.73 -10.32
C GLU A 366 9.82 -2.15 -10.42
N ARG A 367 8.81 -2.99 -10.65
CA ARG A 367 7.41 -2.57 -10.77
C ARG A 367 6.45 -3.57 -10.11
N ALA A 368 5.22 -3.10 -9.89
CA ALA A 368 4.14 -3.93 -9.35
C ALA A 368 2.95 -3.96 -10.34
N SER A 369 1.71 -3.96 -9.85
CA SER A 369 0.51 -3.98 -10.72
C SER A 369 0.34 -2.71 -11.55
N GLN A 370 0.81 -1.55 -11.05
CA GLN A 370 0.54 -0.27 -11.69
C GLN A 370 1.45 -0.03 -12.89
N LEU A 371 0.85 0.31 -14.04
CA LEU A 371 1.50 1.01 -15.15
C LEU A 371 1.00 2.45 -15.19
N SER A 372 1.92 3.39 -15.22
CA SER A 372 1.64 4.83 -15.32
C SER A 372 1.95 5.29 -16.74
N VAL A 373 0.94 5.83 -17.39
CA VAL A 373 0.99 6.25 -18.81
C VAL A 373 0.94 7.75 -18.86
N PHE A 374 2.05 8.38 -19.24
CA PHE A 374 2.13 9.82 -19.47
C PHE A 374 1.62 10.14 -20.87
N LEU A 375 0.66 11.05 -20.98
CA LEU A 375 0.00 11.39 -22.23
C LEU A 375 0.58 12.69 -22.80
N HIS A 376 0.91 12.68 -24.09
CA HIS A 376 1.32 13.87 -24.82
C HIS A 376 0.09 14.58 -25.40
N GLY A 377 -0.11 15.86 -25.06
CA GLY A 377 -1.24 16.66 -25.56
C GLY A 377 -2.51 16.57 -24.69
N GLU A 378 -3.67 16.34 -25.31
CA GLU A 378 -5.02 16.40 -24.70
C GLU A 378 -5.38 15.21 -23.81
N GLY A 379 -4.48 14.86 -22.87
CA GLY A 379 -4.62 13.68 -22.03
C GLY A 379 -5.90 13.62 -21.22
N ARG A 380 -6.41 14.75 -20.76
CA ARG A 380 -7.64 14.83 -19.96
C ARG A 380 -8.87 14.37 -20.76
N ASN A 381 -8.95 14.74 -22.02
CA ASN A 381 -10.06 14.31 -22.89
C ASN A 381 -10.06 12.80 -23.11
N LEU A 382 -8.88 12.18 -23.24
CA LEU A 382 -8.75 10.73 -23.34
C LEU A 382 -9.18 10.04 -22.04
N PHE A 383 -8.74 10.55 -20.88
CA PHE A 383 -9.19 10.04 -19.58
C PHE A 383 -10.72 10.07 -19.46
N ASP A 384 -11.35 11.19 -19.77
CA ASP A 384 -12.81 11.34 -19.72
C ASP A 384 -13.53 10.40 -20.70
N TYR A 385 -12.92 10.15 -21.89
CA TYR A 385 -13.43 9.17 -22.86
C TYR A 385 -13.40 7.74 -22.27
N LEU A 386 -12.27 7.34 -21.67
CA LEU A 386 -12.13 6.02 -21.04
C LEU A 386 -13.18 5.81 -19.94
N MET A 387 -13.33 6.78 -19.04
CA MET A 387 -14.30 6.73 -17.94
C MET A 387 -15.73 6.58 -18.47
N LYS A 388 -16.11 7.33 -19.50
CA LYS A 388 -17.43 7.28 -20.14
C LYS A 388 -17.70 5.91 -20.79
N ASN A 389 -16.66 5.24 -21.28
CA ASN A 389 -16.76 3.93 -21.93
C ASN A 389 -16.52 2.75 -20.98
N GLY A 390 -16.59 3.00 -19.66
CA GLY A 390 -16.56 1.96 -18.64
C GLY A 390 -15.17 1.44 -18.29
N VAL A 391 -14.11 2.19 -18.59
CA VAL A 391 -12.75 1.93 -18.10
C VAL A 391 -12.48 2.88 -16.91
N ILE A 392 -12.47 2.35 -15.71
CA ILE A 392 -12.24 3.14 -14.50
C ILE A 392 -10.74 3.19 -14.22
N THR A 393 -10.16 4.37 -14.42
CA THR A 393 -8.72 4.65 -14.23
C THR A 393 -8.53 5.83 -13.28
N ASP A 394 -7.30 6.14 -12.95
CA ASP A 394 -6.93 7.21 -12.02
C ASP A 394 -6.10 8.26 -12.77
N TRP A 395 -6.46 9.52 -12.62
CA TRP A 395 -5.74 10.67 -13.21
C TRP A 395 -4.78 11.31 -12.21
N ARG A 396 -3.59 11.61 -12.68
CA ARG A 396 -2.60 12.41 -11.94
C ARG A 396 -2.06 13.53 -12.80
N GLU A 397 -2.07 14.73 -12.24
CA GLU A 397 -1.48 15.90 -12.91
C GLU A 397 0.05 15.69 -13.15
N PRO A 398 0.58 16.24 -14.26
CA PRO A 398 -0.13 17.05 -15.25
C PRO A 398 -0.90 16.19 -16.29
N ASN A 399 -0.45 14.98 -16.64
CA ASN A 399 -0.97 14.20 -17.77
C ASN A 399 -0.74 12.69 -17.59
N VAL A 400 -0.94 12.12 -16.40
CA VAL A 400 -0.73 10.69 -16.18
C VAL A 400 -2.04 9.96 -15.91
N ILE A 401 -2.26 8.88 -16.65
CA ILE A 401 -3.27 7.86 -16.33
C ILE A 401 -2.56 6.69 -15.66
N ARG A 402 -3.05 6.27 -14.48
CA ARG A 402 -2.55 5.10 -13.79
C ARG A 402 -3.48 3.92 -14.03
N LEU A 403 -2.89 2.79 -14.42
CA LEU A 403 -3.58 1.54 -14.72
C LEU A 403 -3.05 0.48 -13.75
N ALA A 404 -3.88 0.00 -12.84
CA ALA A 404 -3.47 -0.99 -11.84
C ALA A 404 -4.32 -2.27 -11.96
N PRO A 405 -3.95 -3.22 -12.83
CA PRO A 405 -4.64 -4.51 -12.95
C PRO A 405 -4.38 -5.35 -11.69
N VAL A 406 -5.43 -5.54 -10.87
CA VAL A 406 -5.33 -6.33 -9.63
C VAL A 406 -5.59 -7.81 -9.94
N PRO A 407 -4.68 -8.73 -9.51
CA PRO A 407 -4.76 -10.16 -9.83
C PRO A 407 -6.05 -10.84 -9.42
N LEU A 408 -6.66 -10.42 -8.31
CA LEU A 408 -7.86 -11.06 -7.78
C LEU A 408 -9.10 -10.86 -8.66
N TYR A 409 -9.18 -9.76 -9.44
CA TYR A 409 -10.40 -9.45 -10.16
C TYR A 409 -10.21 -8.95 -11.59
N CYS A 410 -9.02 -8.57 -12.04
CA CYS A 410 -8.77 -8.26 -13.45
C CYS A 410 -8.52 -9.54 -14.25
N SER A 411 -9.07 -9.57 -15.47
CA SER A 411 -8.89 -10.65 -16.44
C SER A 411 -8.00 -10.21 -17.61
N TYR A 412 -7.48 -11.15 -18.38
CA TYR A 412 -6.73 -10.83 -19.59
C TYR A 412 -7.66 -10.27 -20.71
N GLU A 413 -8.93 -10.67 -20.73
CA GLU A 413 -9.92 -10.04 -21.60
C GLU A 413 -10.11 -8.56 -21.25
N ASP A 414 -10.06 -8.17 -19.94
CA ASP A 414 -10.11 -6.75 -19.56
C ASP A 414 -8.94 -5.95 -20.18
N MET A 415 -7.73 -6.54 -20.27
CA MET A 415 -6.56 -5.89 -20.89
C MET A 415 -6.76 -5.71 -22.39
N TYR A 416 -7.24 -6.74 -23.06
CA TYR A 416 -7.55 -6.67 -24.50
C TYR A 416 -8.64 -5.63 -24.79
N ASP A 417 -9.76 -5.68 -24.07
CA ASP A 417 -10.89 -4.76 -24.26
C ASP A 417 -10.50 -3.32 -23.95
N PHE A 418 -9.70 -3.10 -22.90
CA PHE A 418 -9.12 -1.81 -22.62
C PHE A 418 -8.29 -1.29 -23.80
N GLY A 419 -7.44 -2.13 -24.40
CA GLY A 419 -6.65 -1.74 -25.57
C GLY A 419 -7.51 -1.26 -26.74
N GLN A 420 -8.63 -1.94 -27.03
CA GLN A 420 -9.56 -1.53 -28.08
C GLN A 420 -10.21 -0.17 -27.75
N ILE A 421 -10.69 0.02 -26.52
CA ILE A 421 -11.31 1.28 -26.07
C ILE A 421 -10.28 2.42 -26.07
N LEU A 422 -9.03 2.16 -25.66
CA LEU A 422 -7.95 3.13 -25.69
C LEU A 422 -7.67 3.62 -27.11
N LYS A 423 -7.54 2.69 -28.07
CA LYS A 423 -7.33 3.00 -29.49
C LYS A 423 -8.45 3.84 -30.07
N GLU A 424 -9.70 3.46 -29.79
CA GLU A 424 -10.88 4.24 -30.22
C GLU A 424 -10.87 5.65 -29.60
N GLY A 425 -10.54 5.76 -28.30
CA GLY A 425 -10.44 7.02 -27.58
C GLY A 425 -9.39 7.96 -28.16
N ILE A 426 -8.18 7.45 -28.43
CA ILE A 426 -7.10 8.25 -29.05
C ILE A 426 -7.55 8.80 -30.42
N ASN A 427 -8.18 7.97 -31.24
CA ASN A 427 -8.70 8.39 -32.55
C ASN A 427 -9.86 9.40 -32.45
N ALA A 428 -10.69 9.31 -31.41
CA ALA A 428 -11.80 10.23 -31.18
C ALA A 428 -11.32 11.61 -30.68
N VAL A 429 -10.28 11.65 -29.85
CA VAL A 429 -9.74 12.91 -29.28
C VAL A 429 -8.86 13.67 -30.29
N LYS A 430 -8.25 12.97 -31.26
CA LYS A 430 -7.47 13.60 -32.34
C LYS A 430 -8.34 14.31 -33.41
N ARG A 431 -9.65 14.06 -33.42
CA ARG A 431 -10.62 14.68 -34.33
C ARG A 431 -11.23 15.96 -33.76
#